data_6ac974f7d9c2a6b9a0e3a827333be598
#
_entry.id   6ac974f7d9c2a6b9a0e3a827333be598
#
_cell.length_a   1.000
_cell.length_b   1.000
_cell.length_c   1.000
_cell.angle_alpha   90.00
_cell.angle_beta   90.00
_cell.angle_gamma   90.00
#
_symmetry.space_group_name_H-M   'P 1'
#
loop_
_entity.id
_entity.type
_entity.pdbx_description
1 polymer ?
#
loop_
_entity_poly.entity_id
_entity_poly.type
_entity_poly.pdbx_seq_one_letter_code
_entity_poly.pdbx_strand_id
1 'polypeptide(L)'
;KEKRQEEIDIMGEQDKNTALFAECKWTNEKVDLSILVTLAKHSRLFSYKNIHLYLFSKSGFTKGCIDEANRMGNVTLVSYADIVAYNLM
;
A
#
# COMPACT_ATOMS: atom_id res chain seq x y z
N LYS A 1 -3.55 10.27 -20.03
CA LYS A 1 -2.43 9.42 -19.76
C LYS A 1 -2.82 8.03 -19.33
N GLU A 2 -2.21 7.10 -19.95
CA GLU A 2 -2.55 5.71 -19.77
C GLU A 2 -1.98 5.14 -18.47
N LYS A 3 -2.80 4.40 -17.75
CA LYS A 3 -2.34 3.78 -16.53
C LYS A 3 -1.76 2.41 -16.82
N ARG A 4 -0.65 2.10 -16.19
CA ARG A 4 -0.05 0.80 -16.36
C ARG A 4 -0.89 -0.27 -15.70
N GLN A 5 -0.91 -1.44 -16.30
CA GLN A 5 -1.70 -2.53 -15.76
C GLN A 5 -1.15 -3.07 -14.44
N GLU A 6 0.14 -2.84 -14.18
CA GLU A 6 0.76 -3.29 -12.94
C GLU A 6 0.39 -2.44 -11.74
N GLU A 7 -0.32 -1.33 -11.95
CA GLU A 7 -0.62 -0.40 -10.87
C GLU A 7 -2.11 -0.26 -10.71
N ILE A 8 -2.60 -0.57 -9.54
CA ILE A 8 -4.02 -0.47 -9.22
C ILE A 8 -4.16 0.30 -7.93
N ASP A 9 -4.95 1.37 -7.98
CA ASP A 9 -5.23 2.18 -6.80
C ASP A 9 -6.65 1.92 -6.36
N ILE A 10 -6.82 1.65 -5.09
CA ILE A 10 -8.11 1.30 -4.52
C ILE A 10 -8.37 2.19 -3.31
N MET A 11 -9.60 2.67 -3.20
CA MET A 11 -10.04 3.38 -2.02
C MET A 11 -11.35 2.75 -1.54
N GLY A 12 -11.41 2.45 -0.25
CA GLY A 12 -12.62 1.91 0.34
C GLY A 12 -13.02 2.72 1.56
N GLU A 13 -14.26 3.11 1.64
CA GLU A 13 -14.79 3.83 2.79
C GLU A 13 -15.55 2.87 3.68
N GLN A 14 -15.15 2.79 4.96
CA GLN A 14 -15.84 1.96 5.91
C GLN A 14 -16.97 2.71 6.58
N ASP A 15 -16.72 3.98 6.92
CA ASP A 15 -17.74 4.89 7.44
C ASP A 15 -17.26 6.30 7.18
N LYS A 16 -17.97 7.31 7.70
CA LYS A 16 -17.64 8.70 7.43
C LYS A 16 -16.25 9.09 7.92
N ASN A 17 -15.72 8.38 8.90
CA ASN A 17 -14.47 8.74 9.53
C ASN A 17 -13.33 7.78 9.18
N THR A 18 -13.62 6.68 8.52
CA THR A 18 -12.64 5.61 8.35
C THR A 18 -12.58 5.16 6.90
N ALA A 19 -11.37 5.15 6.35
CA ALA A 19 -11.18 4.70 4.97
C ALA A 19 -9.87 3.94 4.86
N LEU A 20 -9.80 3.09 3.85
CA LEU A 20 -8.55 2.45 3.48
C LEU A 20 -8.15 2.91 2.08
N PHE A 21 -6.86 2.98 1.87
CA PHE A 21 -6.30 3.26 0.56
C PHE A 21 -5.28 2.18 0.27
N ALA A 22 -5.32 1.66 -0.93
CA ALA A 22 -4.43 0.58 -1.31
C ALA A 22 -3.81 0.85 -2.67
N GLU A 23 -2.58 0.42 -2.82
CA GLU A 23 -1.90 0.49 -4.11
C GLU A 23 -1.22 -0.84 -4.36
N CYS A 24 -1.35 -1.34 -5.58
CA CYS A 24 -0.77 -2.62 -5.98
C CYS A 24 0.29 -2.35 -7.04
N LYS A 25 1.53 -2.74 -6.76
CA LYS A 25 2.64 -2.61 -7.69
C LYS A 25 3.09 -3.98 -8.11
N TRP A 26 2.65 -4.41 -9.27
CA TRP A 26 2.93 -5.75 -9.75
C TRP A 26 4.04 -5.71 -10.80
N THR A 27 5.23 -5.35 -10.33
CA THR A 27 6.42 -5.19 -11.18
C THR A 27 7.57 -5.98 -10.60
N ASN A 28 8.68 -6.03 -11.35
CA ASN A 28 9.87 -6.74 -10.91
C ASN A 28 10.74 -5.94 -9.96
N GLU A 29 10.34 -4.72 -9.64
CA GLU A 29 11.08 -3.87 -8.72
C GLU A 29 10.42 -3.85 -7.36
N LYS A 30 11.23 -3.75 -6.32
CA LYS A 30 10.71 -3.60 -4.98
C LYS A 30 10.05 -2.24 -4.82
N VAL A 31 9.01 -2.21 -4.00
CA VAL A 31 8.33 -0.95 -3.66
C VAL A 31 9.21 -0.20 -2.67
N ASP A 32 9.54 1.03 -3.00
CA ASP A 32 10.43 1.82 -2.15
C ASP A 32 9.65 2.85 -1.34
N LEU A 33 10.39 3.61 -0.53
CA LEU A 33 9.80 4.60 0.36
C LEU A 33 8.96 5.63 -0.40
N SER A 34 9.38 6.02 -1.60
CA SER A 34 8.68 7.08 -2.32
C SER A 34 7.24 6.67 -2.66
N ILE A 35 7.01 5.40 -2.92
CA ILE A 35 5.66 4.91 -3.21
C ILE A 35 4.78 5.07 -1.97
N LEU A 36 5.29 4.70 -0.81
CA LEU A 36 4.54 4.83 0.43
C LEU A 36 4.25 6.30 0.74
N VAL A 37 5.24 7.16 0.57
CA VAL A 37 5.06 8.59 0.82
C VAL A 37 3.99 9.17 -0.11
N THR A 38 4.00 8.77 -1.37
CA THR A 38 3.01 9.25 -2.34
C THR A 38 1.62 8.78 -1.97
N LEU A 39 1.48 7.52 -1.57
CA LEU A 39 0.17 7.00 -1.17
C LEU A 39 -0.35 7.73 0.06
N ALA A 40 0.53 7.96 1.04
CA ALA A 40 0.14 8.67 2.24
C ALA A 40 -0.31 10.10 1.94
N LYS A 41 0.41 10.79 1.05
CA LYS A 41 0.02 12.14 0.66
C LYS A 41 -1.33 12.13 -0.05
N HIS A 42 -1.53 11.17 -0.93
CA HIS A 42 -2.79 11.06 -1.67
C HIS A 42 -3.96 10.85 -0.70
N SER A 43 -3.77 9.98 0.29
CA SER A 43 -4.84 9.69 1.24
C SER A 43 -5.22 10.92 2.05
N ARG A 44 -4.29 11.84 2.28
CA ARG A 44 -4.56 13.04 3.06
C ARG A 44 -5.37 14.09 2.30
N LEU A 45 -5.58 13.90 1.02
CA LEU A 45 -6.49 14.78 0.26
C LEU A 45 -7.93 14.58 0.67
N PHE A 46 -8.22 13.51 1.38
CA PHE A 46 -9.56 13.18 1.86
C PHE A 46 -9.63 13.44 3.36
N SER A 47 -10.83 13.74 3.85
CA SER A 47 -10.99 14.21 5.23
C SER A 47 -11.36 13.10 6.21
N TYR A 48 -10.72 11.95 6.08
CA TYR A 48 -10.99 10.85 7.02
C TYR A 48 -10.12 10.97 8.26
N LYS A 49 -10.70 10.69 9.41
CA LYS A 49 -9.96 10.70 10.67
C LYS A 49 -9.08 9.49 10.81
N ASN A 50 -9.54 8.35 10.33
CA ASN A 50 -8.83 7.09 10.44
C ASN A 50 -8.55 6.55 9.05
N ILE A 51 -7.27 6.41 8.73
CA ILE A 51 -6.85 5.95 7.42
C ILE A 51 -5.91 4.77 7.60
N HIS A 52 -6.17 3.69 6.86
CA HIS A 52 -5.23 2.58 6.80
C HIS A 52 -4.73 2.44 5.37
N LEU A 53 -3.43 2.24 5.23
CA LEU A 53 -2.79 2.13 3.92
C LEU A 53 -2.34 0.70 3.69
N TYR A 54 -2.60 0.19 2.50
CA TYR A 54 -2.16 -1.14 2.09
C TYR A 54 -1.29 -1.02 0.85
N LEU A 55 -0.14 -1.67 0.87
CA LEU A 55 0.72 -1.76 -0.31
C LEU A 55 0.92 -3.22 -0.65
N PHE A 56 0.58 -3.57 -1.88
CA PHE A 56 0.77 -4.91 -2.40
C PHE A 56 1.89 -4.88 -3.41
N SER A 57 2.85 -5.79 -3.29
CA SER A 57 4.01 -5.80 -4.17
C SER A 57 4.34 -7.21 -4.63
N LYS A 58 4.58 -7.36 -5.92
CA LYS A 58 5.05 -8.62 -6.47
C LYS A 58 6.46 -8.94 -5.97
N SER A 59 7.33 -7.95 -5.89
CA SER A 59 8.76 -8.14 -5.65
C SER A 59 9.21 -7.75 -4.26
N GLY A 60 8.29 -7.35 -3.39
CA GLY A 60 8.63 -7.01 -2.01
C GLY A 60 8.87 -5.53 -1.82
N PHE A 61 9.52 -5.19 -0.72
CA PHE A 61 9.67 -3.81 -0.27
C PHE A 61 11.11 -3.53 0.12
N THR A 62 11.57 -2.31 -0.09
CA THR A 62 12.89 -1.91 0.37
C THR A 62 12.87 -1.74 1.88
N LYS A 63 14.07 -1.76 2.47
CA LYS A 63 14.19 -1.56 3.92
C LYS A 63 13.63 -0.21 4.33
N GLY A 64 13.87 0.84 3.55
CA GLY A 64 13.35 2.16 3.86
C GLY A 64 11.82 2.18 3.90
N CYS A 65 11.19 1.49 2.96
CA CYS A 65 9.74 1.39 2.94
C CYS A 65 9.22 0.65 4.17
N ILE A 66 9.86 -0.48 4.52
CA ILE A 66 9.46 -1.28 5.67
C ILE A 66 9.60 -0.47 6.96
N ASP A 67 10.73 0.23 7.11
CA ASP A 67 10.97 1.01 8.32
C ASP A 67 9.93 2.11 8.49
N GLU A 68 9.61 2.82 7.40
CA GLU A 68 8.63 3.88 7.47
C GLU A 68 7.24 3.35 7.76
N ALA A 69 6.88 2.22 7.16
CA ALA A 69 5.58 1.60 7.42
C ALA A 69 5.43 1.25 8.89
N ASN A 70 6.50 0.71 9.48
CA ASN A 70 6.50 0.37 10.90
C ASN A 70 6.38 1.62 11.76
N ARG A 71 7.06 2.69 11.38
CA ARG A 71 6.99 3.95 12.12
C ARG A 71 5.59 4.55 12.07
N MET A 72 4.94 4.50 10.92
CA MET A 72 3.61 5.09 10.75
C MET A 72 2.54 4.34 11.51
N GLY A 73 2.64 3.02 11.57
CA GLY A 73 1.72 2.21 12.35
C GLY A 73 0.38 1.91 11.70
N ASN A 74 0.04 2.60 10.62
CA ASN A 74 -1.23 2.39 9.92
C ASN A 74 -1.03 1.90 8.50
N VAL A 75 0.03 1.14 8.27
CA VAL A 75 0.39 0.63 6.95
C VAL A 75 0.57 -0.87 7.01
N THR A 76 -0.04 -1.57 6.07
CA THR A 76 0.14 -3.01 5.92
C THR A 76 0.84 -3.27 4.59
N LEU A 77 1.95 -3.99 4.64
CA LEU A 77 2.71 -4.36 3.45
C LEU A 77 2.49 -5.83 3.17
N VAL A 78 2.08 -6.14 1.95
CA VAL A 78 1.79 -7.52 1.55
C VAL A 78 2.55 -7.83 0.26
N SER A 79 3.46 -8.80 0.32
CA SER A 79 4.20 -9.22 -0.86
C SER A 79 3.54 -10.45 -1.48
N TYR A 80 3.95 -10.76 -2.72
CA TYR A 80 3.49 -11.98 -3.37
C TYR A 80 3.88 -13.20 -2.54
N ALA A 81 5.08 -13.19 -1.96
CA ALA A 81 5.54 -14.29 -1.12
C ALA A 81 4.62 -14.49 0.09
N ASP A 82 4.13 -13.40 0.68
CA ASP A 82 3.20 -13.49 1.80
C ASP A 82 1.89 -14.13 1.39
N ILE A 83 1.40 -13.78 0.21
CA ILE A 83 0.14 -14.33 -0.29
C ILE A 83 0.28 -15.83 -0.54
N VAL A 84 1.39 -16.23 -1.16
CA VAL A 84 1.64 -17.65 -1.44
C VAL A 84 1.77 -18.44 -0.15
N ALA A 85 2.53 -17.91 0.82
CA ALA A 85 2.71 -18.59 2.10
C ALA A 85 1.38 -18.80 2.81
N TYR A 86 0.52 -17.79 2.78
CA TYR A 86 -0.80 -17.89 3.41
C TYR A 86 -1.63 -19.01 2.77
N ASN A 87 -1.58 -19.10 1.44
CA ASN A 87 -2.38 -20.11 0.73
C ASN A 87 -1.88 -21.53 0.90
N LEU A 88 -0.62 -21.70 1.32
CA LEU A 88 -0.04 -23.01 1.55
C LEU A 88 -0.28 -23.54 2.96
N MET A 89 -0.81 -22.72 3.83
CA MET A 89 -1.04 -23.12 5.23
C MET A 89 -2.32 -23.93 5.43
#